data_d8da8014bcdf29f5aee48a911414acbb
#
_entry.id   d8da8014bcdf29f5aee48a911414acbb
#
_cell.length_a   1.000
_cell.length_b   1.000
_cell.length_c   1.000
_cell.angle_alpha   90.00
_cell.angle_beta   90.00
_cell.angle_gamma   90.00
#
_symmetry.space_group_name_H-M   'P 1'
#
loop_
_entity.id
_entity.type
_entity.pdbx_description
1 polymer ?
#
loop_
_entity_poly.entity_id
_entity_poly.type
_entity_poly.pdbx_seq_one_letter_code
_entity_poly.pdbx_strand_id
1 'polypeptide(L)'
;AGGAVEGVIPKRIIQAKRMANNCDVLYTVANMCERKQKMKDLADCFICLPGSYGTLDEMMDVIASGTVDEHRKPIFILNYEGFYEGLKIQVAHMRQLAFLPQEEQYAPQFVDTMNQLIDKLRSL
;
A
#
# COMPACT_ATOMS: atom_id res chain seq x y z
N ALA A 1 13.41 2.47 15.20
CA ALA A 1 14.10 3.56 14.54
C ALA A 1 13.69 4.94 15.07
N GLY A 2 12.83 5.04 16.10
CA GLY A 2 12.48 6.30 16.78
C GLY A 2 11.45 7.19 16.06
N GLY A 3 10.84 6.74 14.98
CA GLY A 3 9.75 7.44 14.31
C GLY A 3 8.42 7.26 15.03
N ALA A 4 7.51 8.25 14.91
CA ALA A 4 6.15 8.12 15.39
C ALA A 4 5.35 7.12 14.55
N VAL A 5 4.45 6.37 15.20
CA VAL A 5 3.59 5.39 14.56
C VAL A 5 2.14 5.83 14.69
N GLU A 6 1.48 6.03 13.55
CA GLU A 6 0.06 6.33 13.48
C GLU A 6 -0.71 5.12 12.95
N GLY A 7 -1.78 4.73 13.62
CA GLY A 7 -2.63 3.61 13.24
C GLY A 7 -4.03 4.08 12.83
N VAL A 8 -4.60 3.42 11.81
CA VAL A 8 -6.00 3.63 11.42
C VAL A 8 -6.74 2.31 11.53
N ILE A 9 -7.77 2.26 12.39
CA ILE A 9 -8.48 1.03 12.73
C ILE A 9 -10.00 1.21 12.71
N PRO A 10 -10.77 0.32 12.07
CA PRO A 10 -12.23 0.31 12.18
C PRO A 10 -12.69 -0.15 13.56
N LYS A 11 -13.79 0.42 14.05
CA LYS A 11 -14.42 0.04 15.34
C LYS A 11 -14.66 -1.47 15.47
N ARG A 12 -15.06 -2.13 14.38
CA ARG A 12 -15.27 -3.58 14.34
C ARG A 12 -14.02 -4.40 14.69
N ILE A 13 -12.84 -3.94 14.29
CA ILE A 13 -11.56 -4.60 14.58
C ILE A 13 -11.18 -4.42 16.04
N ILE A 14 -11.45 -3.25 16.63
CA ILE A 14 -11.25 -2.99 18.06
C ILE A 14 -12.11 -3.95 18.89
N GLN A 15 -13.38 -4.11 18.54
CA GLN A 15 -14.30 -5.05 19.21
C GLN A 15 -13.82 -6.49 19.13
N ALA A 16 -13.15 -6.89 18.04
CA ALA A 16 -12.55 -8.21 17.88
C ALA A 16 -11.21 -8.39 18.62
N LYS A 17 -10.76 -7.41 19.43
CA LYS A 17 -9.48 -7.40 20.17
C LYS A 17 -8.25 -7.60 19.29
N ARG A 18 -8.29 -7.19 18.03
CA ARG A 18 -7.18 -7.25 17.07
C ARG A 18 -6.47 -5.90 16.95
N MET A 19 -6.16 -5.29 18.09
CA MET A 19 -5.48 -3.98 18.11
C MET A 19 -3.96 -4.14 18.09
N ALA A 20 -3.29 -3.25 17.33
CA ALA A 20 -1.88 -2.97 17.54
C ALA A 20 -1.75 -2.00 18.72
N ASN A 21 -1.15 -2.44 19.82
CA ASN A 21 -1.03 -1.63 21.05
C ASN A 21 0.13 -0.63 21.02
N ASN A 22 0.84 -0.48 19.91
CA ASN A 22 2.12 0.24 19.83
C ASN A 22 2.05 1.46 18.90
N CYS A 23 0.89 2.10 18.76
CA CYS A 23 0.75 3.34 17.99
C CYS A 23 0.84 4.56 18.89
N ASP A 24 1.56 5.59 18.46
CA ASP A 24 1.60 6.90 19.12
C ASP A 24 0.28 7.65 18.93
N VAL A 25 -0.34 7.50 17.77
CA VAL A 25 -1.67 8.02 17.43
C VAL A 25 -2.52 6.91 16.85
N LEU A 26 -3.76 6.78 17.30
CA LEU A 26 -4.73 5.82 16.77
C LEU A 26 -5.98 6.53 16.27
N TYR A 27 -6.22 6.45 14.96
CA TYR A 27 -7.46 6.93 14.34
C TYR A 27 -8.49 5.80 14.32
N THR A 28 -9.62 6.02 14.98
CA THR A 28 -10.73 5.08 14.96
C THR A 28 -11.77 5.54 13.94
N VAL A 29 -12.06 4.69 12.96
CA VAL A 29 -12.99 4.97 11.86
C VAL A 29 -14.20 4.04 11.92
N ALA A 30 -15.29 4.39 11.23
CA ALA A 30 -16.54 3.63 11.30
C ALA A 30 -16.45 2.30 10.55
N ASN A 31 -15.80 2.27 9.39
CA ASN A 31 -15.75 1.11 8.49
C ASN A 31 -14.45 1.05 7.67
N MET A 32 -14.30 0.01 6.83
CA MET A 32 -13.11 -0.20 6.01
C MET A 32 -12.94 0.88 4.92
N CYS A 33 -14.02 1.45 4.41
CA CYS A 33 -13.97 2.51 3.41
C CYS A 33 -13.33 3.78 4.00
N GLU A 34 -13.80 4.21 5.17
CA GLU A 34 -13.20 5.34 5.89
C GLU A 34 -11.74 5.08 6.28
N ARG A 35 -11.40 3.83 6.63
CA ARG A 35 -10.02 3.43 6.91
C ARG A 35 -9.12 3.68 5.71
N LYS A 36 -9.49 3.16 4.54
CA LYS A 36 -8.72 3.32 3.30
C LYS A 36 -8.57 4.79 2.92
N GLN A 37 -9.65 5.57 3.02
CA GLN A 37 -9.61 7.00 2.75
C GLN A 37 -8.68 7.73 3.72
N LYS A 38 -8.80 7.48 5.02
CA LYS A 38 -7.93 8.10 6.03
C LYS A 38 -6.45 7.78 5.82
N MET A 39 -6.13 6.55 5.47
CA MET A 39 -4.75 6.14 5.15
C MET A 39 -4.23 6.87 3.91
N LYS A 40 -5.06 7.00 2.87
CA LYS A 40 -4.69 7.76 1.66
C LYS A 40 -4.44 9.23 1.96
N ASP A 41 -5.24 9.85 2.82
CA ASP A 41 -5.12 11.27 3.18
C ASP A 41 -3.82 11.56 3.96
N LEU A 42 -3.46 10.68 4.90
CA LEU A 42 -2.29 10.85 5.78
C LEU A 42 -0.95 10.52 5.09
N ALA A 43 -0.93 9.64 4.11
CA ALA A 43 0.30 9.13 3.52
C ALA A 43 0.96 10.13 2.56
N ASP A 44 2.28 10.18 2.53
CA ASP A 44 3.09 10.84 1.48
C ASP A 44 3.51 9.85 0.39
N CYS A 45 3.67 8.59 0.75
CA CYS A 45 3.88 7.45 -0.16
C CYS A 45 3.27 6.19 0.45
N PHE A 46 3.14 5.15 -0.36
CA PHE A 46 2.62 3.86 0.08
C PHE A 46 3.69 2.79 -0.02
N ILE A 47 3.79 1.96 1.01
CA ILE A 47 4.68 0.80 1.05
C ILE A 47 3.83 -0.42 1.34
N CYS A 48 3.79 -1.36 0.40
CA CYS A 48 3.14 -2.64 0.57
C CYS A 48 4.15 -3.70 0.99
N LEU A 49 3.99 -4.22 2.19
CA LEU A 49 4.77 -5.34 2.71
C LEU A 49 4.09 -6.68 2.39
N PRO A 50 4.80 -7.82 2.42
CA PRO A 50 4.17 -9.13 2.37
C PRO A 50 3.03 -9.27 3.36
N GLY A 51 1.88 -9.76 2.91
CA GLY A 51 0.68 -9.87 3.73
C GLY A 51 -0.41 -10.73 3.11
N SER A 52 -1.61 -10.68 3.66
CA SER A 52 -2.76 -11.50 3.26
C SER A 52 -3.74 -10.74 2.35
N TYR A 53 -4.96 -11.26 2.22
CA TYR A 53 -6.03 -10.64 1.43
C TYR A 53 -6.34 -9.20 1.82
N GLY A 54 -6.27 -8.85 3.10
CA GLY A 54 -6.48 -7.47 3.55
C GLY A 54 -5.41 -6.51 3.03
N THR A 55 -4.17 -6.97 2.98
CA THR A 55 -3.05 -6.23 2.40
C THR A 55 -3.24 -6.03 0.89
N LEU A 56 -3.67 -7.08 0.17
CA LEU A 56 -3.98 -7.00 -1.26
C LEU A 56 -5.14 -6.04 -1.53
N ASP A 57 -6.19 -6.07 -0.73
CA ASP A 57 -7.33 -5.17 -0.86
C ASP A 57 -6.92 -3.69 -0.72
N GLU A 58 -6.16 -3.36 0.31
CA GLU A 58 -5.65 -1.99 0.53
C GLU A 58 -4.67 -1.56 -0.56
N MET A 59 -3.77 -2.45 -0.97
CA MET A 59 -2.82 -2.18 -2.06
C MET A 59 -3.53 -1.92 -3.39
N MET A 60 -4.51 -2.75 -3.76
CA MET A 60 -5.26 -2.57 -5.00
C MET A 60 -6.11 -1.31 -4.99
N ASP A 61 -6.71 -0.95 -3.85
CA ASP A 61 -7.44 0.31 -3.69
C ASP A 61 -6.54 1.53 -3.95
N VAL A 62 -5.35 1.54 -3.39
CA VAL A 62 -4.36 2.60 -3.60
C VAL A 62 -3.90 2.66 -5.06
N ILE A 63 -3.59 1.53 -5.68
CA ILE A 63 -3.18 1.46 -7.09
C ILE A 63 -4.31 1.97 -7.99
N ALA A 64 -5.54 1.47 -7.80
CA ALA A 64 -6.69 1.85 -8.60
C ALA A 64 -7.00 3.35 -8.47
N SER A 65 -6.95 3.90 -7.25
CA SER A 65 -7.13 5.35 -7.02
C SER A 65 -6.07 6.19 -7.75
N GLY A 66 -4.84 5.72 -7.83
CA GLY A 66 -3.76 6.37 -8.58
C GLY A 66 -4.03 6.39 -10.10
N THR A 67 -4.65 5.34 -10.65
CA THR A 67 -4.95 5.27 -12.10
C THR A 67 -6.04 6.26 -12.53
N VAL A 68 -6.89 6.71 -11.61
CA VAL A 68 -7.96 7.69 -11.86
C VAL A 68 -7.65 9.08 -11.30
N ASP A 69 -6.38 9.35 -11.04
CA ASP A 69 -5.87 10.66 -10.54
C ASP A 69 -6.42 11.11 -9.17
N GLU A 70 -6.94 10.20 -8.35
CA GLU A 70 -7.35 10.53 -6.99
C GLU A 70 -6.16 10.86 -6.09
N HIS A 71 -4.98 10.36 -6.43
CA HIS A 71 -3.72 10.73 -5.80
C HIS A 71 -2.54 10.58 -6.78
N ARG A 72 -1.43 11.25 -6.44
CA ARG A 72 -0.16 11.21 -7.21
C ARG A 72 1.01 10.75 -6.35
N LYS A 73 0.72 9.93 -5.33
CA LYS A 73 1.70 9.49 -4.34
C LYS A 73 2.41 8.22 -4.82
N PRO A 74 3.73 8.12 -4.64
CA PRO A 74 4.50 6.93 -5.00
C PRO A 74 4.00 5.67 -4.28
N ILE A 75 4.03 4.53 -4.99
CA ILE A 75 3.62 3.22 -4.46
C ILE A 75 4.80 2.26 -4.63
N PHE A 76 5.27 1.68 -3.53
CA PHE A 76 6.31 0.67 -3.53
C PHE A 76 5.77 -0.67 -3.03
N ILE A 77 6.07 -1.74 -3.75
CA ILE A 77 5.71 -3.11 -3.37
C ILE A 77 7.00 -3.86 -3.05
N LEU A 78 7.18 -4.24 -1.78
CA LEU A 78 8.34 -5.01 -1.35
C LEU A 78 8.15 -6.48 -1.73
N ASN A 79 8.79 -6.89 -2.82
CA ASN A 79 8.81 -8.27 -3.33
C ASN A 79 9.89 -9.10 -2.61
N TYR A 80 9.86 -9.07 -1.27
CA TYR A 80 10.83 -9.78 -0.45
C TYR A 80 10.76 -11.29 -0.72
N GLU A 81 11.91 -11.88 -1.05
CA GLU A 81 12.03 -13.31 -1.40
C GLU A 81 11.03 -13.78 -2.47
N GLY A 82 10.66 -12.90 -3.40
CA GLY A 82 9.72 -13.23 -4.48
C GLY A 82 8.26 -13.36 -4.05
N PHE A 83 7.88 -12.87 -2.86
CA PHE A 83 6.51 -12.99 -2.34
C PHE A 83 5.44 -12.47 -3.29
N TYR A 84 5.71 -11.38 -4.02
CA TYR A 84 4.80 -10.78 -5.00
C TYR A 84 5.16 -11.09 -6.46
N GLU A 85 5.97 -12.12 -6.72
CA GLU A 85 6.37 -12.47 -8.08
C GLU A 85 5.15 -12.83 -8.96
N GLY A 86 4.17 -13.56 -8.40
CA GLY A 86 2.92 -13.85 -9.10
C GLY A 86 2.13 -12.60 -9.48
N LEU A 87 2.07 -11.60 -8.61
CA LEU A 87 1.44 -10.30 -8.91
C LEU A 87 2.20 -9.54 -10.00
N LYS A 88 3.52 -9.52 -9.93
CA LYS A 88 4.38 -8.88 -10.94
C LYS A 88 4.16 -9.49 -12.33
N ILE A 89 4.08 -10.81 -12.40
CA ILE A 89 3.75 -11.56 -13.63
C ILE A 89 2.35 -11.18 -14.12
N GLN A 90 1.36 -11.13 -13.23
CA GLN A 90 -0.02 -10.77 -13.59
C GLN A 90 -0.10 -9.33 -14.15
N VAL A 91 0.57 -8.38 -13.53
CA VAL A 91 0.62 -6.98 -14.01
C VAL A 91 1.28 -6.89 -15.40
N ALA A 92 2.38 -7.61 -15.61
CA ALA A 92 3.03 -7.69 -16.92
C ALA A 92 2.10 -8.28 -18.00
N HIS A 93 1.34 -9.32 -17.66
CA HIS A 93 0.38 -9.94 -18.57
C HIS A 93 -0.81 -9.00 -18.90
N MET A 94 -1.32 -8.26 -17.93
CA MET A 94 -2.35 -7.24 -18.17
C MET A 94 -1.84 -6.15 -19.14
N ARG A 95 -0.60 -5.73 -19.01
CA ARG A 95 0.01 -4.76 -19.92
C ARG A 95 0.21 -5.34 -21.32
N GLN A 96 0.68 -6.57 -21.42
CA GLN A 96 0.85 -7.28 -22.70
C GLN A 96 -0.47 -7.40 -23.47
N LEU A 97 -1.58 -7.63 -22.78
CA LEU A 97 -2.93 -7.75 -23.35
C LEU A 97 -3.65 -6.39 -23.51
N ALA A 98 -2.96 -5.28 -23.27
CA ALA A 98 -3.48 -3.91 -23.36
C ALA A 98 -4.64 -3.58 -22.37
N PHE A 99 -4.75 -4.30 -21.26
CA PHE A 99 -5.61 -3.91 -20.14
C PHE A 99 -4.99 -2.79 -19.29
N LEU A 100 -3.67 -2.64 -19.35
CA LEU A 100 -2.93 -1.52 -18.78
C LEU A 100 -2.21 -0.76 -19.89
N PRO A 101 -2.04 0.57 -19.76
CA PRO A 101 -1.21 1.32 -20.71
C PRO A 101 0.26 0.87 -20.65
N GLN A 102 1.01 1.12 -21.71
CA GLN A 102 2.44 0.77 -21.74
C GLN A 102 3.24 1.58 -20.74
N GLU A 103 2.86 2.84 -20.54
CA GLU A 103 3.42 3.73 -19.53
C GLU A 103 2.31 4.19 -18.59
N GLU A 104 2.49 3.97 -17.31
CA GLU A 104 1.62 4.43 -16.24
C GLU A 104 2.40 5.43 -15.37
N GLN A 105 1.91 6.64 -15.28
CA GLN A 105 2.58 7.72 -14.53
C GLN A 105 2.76 7.37 -13.04
N TYR A 106 1.85 6.60 -12.48
CA TYR A 106 1.84 6.19 -11.06
C TYR A 106 1.83 4.67 -10.91
N ALA A 107 2.51 3.97 -11.82
CA ALA A 107 2.66 2.52 -11.72
C ALA A 107 3.33 2.13 -10.39
N PRO A 108 2.85 1.08 -9.72
CA PRO A 108 3.53 0.57 -8.54
C PRO A 108 4.93 0.07 -8.88
N GLN A 109 5.91 0.42 -8.06
CA GLN A 109 7.29 0.01 -8.22
C GLN A 109 7.57 -1.20 -7.35
N PHE A 110 7.94 -2.33 -7.98
CA PHE A 110 8.42 -3.50 -7.27
C PHE A 110 9.89 -3.31 -6.86
N VAL A 111 10.18 -3.54 -5.59
CA VAL A 111 11.54 -3.53 -5.04
C VAL A 111 11.81 -4.87 -4.35
N ASP A 112 12.97 -5.44 -4.58
CA ASP A 112 13.27 -6.82 -4.13
C ASP A 112 13.89 -6.86 -2.73
N THR A 113 14.48 -5.75 -2.28
CA THR A 113 15.17 -5.69 -0.99
C THR A 113 14.79 -4.45 -0.18
N MET A 114 14.96 -4.54 1.13
CA MET A 114 14.76 -3.40 2.03
C MET A 114 15.72 -2.25 1.69
N ASN A 115 16.95 -2.54 1.30
CA ASN A 115 17.92 -1.50 0.94
C ASN A 115 17.46 -0.73 -0.30
N GLN A 116 16.98 -1.41 -1.34
CA GLN A 116 16.38 -0.76 -2.52
C GLN A 116 15.19 0.11 -2.14
N LEU A 117 14.32 -0.36 -1.23
CA LEU A 117 13.20 0.44 -0.75
C LEU A 117 13.68 1.70 -0.04
N ILE A 118 14.66 1.59 0.86
CA ILE A 118 15.24 2.73 1.59
C ILE A 118 15.84 3.76 0.62
N ASP A 119 16.58 3.29 -0.39
CA ASP A 119 17.19 4.16 -1.39
C ASP A 119 16.12 4.92 -2.21
N LYS A 120 15.03 4.25 -2.58
CA LYS A 120 13.89 4.88 -3.25
C LYS A 120 13.21 5.93 -2.37
N LEU A 121 13.00 5.65 -1.08
CA LEU A 121 12.41 6.59 -0.14
C LEU A 121 13.27 7.83 0.08
N ARG A 122 14.60 7.68 0.10
CA ARG A 122 15.53 8.81 0.23
C ARG A 122 15.58 9.71 -1.00
N SER A 123 15.13 9.19 -2.15
CA SER A 123 15.10 9.94 -3.40
C SER A 123 13.77 10.68 -3.64
N LEU A 124 12.80 10.52 -2.76
CA LEU A 124 11.55 11.28 -2.78
C LEU A 124 11.75 12.71 -2.27
#